data_0c7b97116bd0e0a05b4833602eb1e3e9
#
_entry.id   0c7b97116bd0e0a05b4833602eb1e3e9
#
_cell.length_a   1.000
_cell.length_b   1.000
_cell.length_c   1.000
_cell.angle_alpha   90.00
_cell.angle_beta   90.00
_cell.angle_gamma   90.00
#
_symmetry.space_group_name_H-M   'P 1'
#
loop_
_entity.id
_entity.type
_entity.pdbx_description
1 polymer ?
#
loop_
_entity_poly.entity_id
_entity_poly.type
_entity_poly.pdbx_seq_one_letter_code
_entity_poly.pdbx_strand_id
1 'polypeptide(L)'
;MRYNTELFRKHGITTLVTSCPICLKVFREDYALDGIEVLHHSEYMLRLQQAGRLSLRRGATRFAYHDPCELGRGSGIYDAPRAVIEAVGELLEPEHTRENALCCGSSVANTAITDGQQVRIARSVAGELEATGAEVVVTACPLCKKALGRGTATAVRDLAEVVAERLK
;
A
#
# COMPACT_ATOMS: atom_id res chain seq x y z
N MET A 1 -15.26 18.36 3.61
CA MET A 1 -16.00 17.15 3.26
C MET A 1 -17.22 17.42 2.37
N ARG A 2 -18.21 18.23 2.79
CA ARG A 2 -19.44 18.51 2.02
C ARG A 2 -19.19 18.86 0.54
N TYR A 3 -18.29 19.78 0.25
CA TYR A 3 -17.94 20.18 -1.10
C TYR A 3 -17.48 19.02 -1.99
N ASN A 4 -16.58 18.18 -1.48
CA ASN A 4 -16.07 17.02 -2.25
C ASN A 4 -17.18 15.99 -2.48
N THR A 5 -18.03 15.73 -1.48
CA THR A 5 -19.18 14.81 -1.61
C THR A 5 -20.16 15.28 -2.68
N GLU A 6 -20.47 16.59 -2.69
CA GLU A 6 -21.33 17.19 -3.71
C GLU A 6 -20.71 17.10 -5.10
N LEU A 7 -19.38 17.30 -5.21
CA LEU A 7 -18.65 17.18 -6.46
C LEU A 7 -18.68 15.74 -7.00
N PHE A 8 -18.43 14.73 -6.14
CA PHE A 8 -18.51 13.32 -6.53
C PHE A 8 -19.91 12.95 -7.04
N ARG A 9 -20.96 13.38 -6.35
CA ARG A 9 -22.35 13.16 -6.77
C ARG A 9 -22.67 13.85 -8.09
N LYS A 10 -22.27 15.12 -8.23
CA LYS A 10 -22.45 15.89 -9.47
C LYS A 10 -21.83 15.21 -10.69
N HIS A 11 -20.69 14.55 -10.52
CA HIS A 11 -19.98 13.83 -11.60
C HIS A 11 -20.37 12.37 -11.72
N GLY A 12 -21.39 11.89 -10.99
CA GLY A 12 -21.88 10.52 -11.08
C GLY A 12 -20.83 9.48 -10.67
N ILE A 13 -19.93 9.82 -9.75
CA ILE A 13 -18.89 8.90 -9.27
C ILE A 13 -19.57 7.80 -8.48
N THR A 14 -19.35 6.55 -8.89
CA THR A 14 -19.84 5.34 -8.21
C THR A 14 -18.74 4.58 -7.50
N THR A 15 -17.47 4.79 -7.88
CA THR A 15 -16.31 4.16 -7.27
C THR A 15 -15.19 5.17 -7.08
N LEU A 16 -14.68 5.28 -5.86
CA LEU A 16 -13.53 6.12 -5.50
C LEU A 16 -12.36 5.22 -5.14
N VAL A 17 -11.24 5.37 -5.85
CA VAL A 17 -10.02 4.58 -5.60
C VAL A 17 -8.94 5.49 -5.04
N THR A 18 -8.27 5.05 -3.97
CA THR A 18 -7.16 5.79 -3.37
C THR A 18 -5.96 4.88 -3.11
N SER A 19 -4.74 5.41 -3.27
CA SER A 19 -3.51 4.71 -2.91
C SER A 19 -3.05 4.98 -1.46
N CYS A 20 -3.72 5.89 -0.77
CA CYS A 20 -3.38 6.28 0.59
C CYS A 20 -4.32 5.59 1.59
N PRO A 21 -3.82 4.71 2.48
CA PRO A 21 -4.65 4.03 3.48
C PRO A 21 -5.38 4.98 4.45
N ILE A 22 -4.73 6.07 4.84
CA ILE A 22 -5.37 7.09 5.69
C ILE A 22 -6.54 7.75 4.95
N CYS A 23 -6.34 8.08 3.66
CA CYS A 23 -7.41 8.64 2.84
C CYS A 23 -8.57 7.64 2.67
N LEU A 24 -8.26 6.35 2.49
CA LEU A 24 -9.26 5.28 2.44
C LEU A 24 -10.15 5.31 3.68
N LYS A 25 -9.51 5.29 4.85
CA LYS A 25 -10.22 5.32 6.14
C LYS A 25 -11.09 6.56 6.28
N VAL A 26 -10.53 7.75 6.04
CA VAL A 26 -11.29 9.02 6.10
C VAL A 26 -12.47 9.03 5.13
N PHE A 27 -12.31 8.52 3.90
CA PHE A 27 -13.42 8.44 2.96
C PHE A 27 -14.50 7.44 3.36
N ARG A 28 -14.11 6.32 4.00
CA ARG A 28 -15.06 5.29 4.46
C ARG A 28 -15.79 5.68 5.74
N GLU A 29 -15.12 6.35 6.66
CA GLU A 29 -15.63 6.61 8.02
C GLU A 29 -16.20 8.02 8.20
N ASP A 30 -15.57 9.04 7.61
CA ASP A 30 -15.90 10.44 7.89
C ASP A 30 -16.71 11.11 6.78
N TYR A 31 -16.69 10.56 5.55
CA TYR A 31 -17.46 11.10 4.43
C TYR A 31 -18.81 10.39 4.30
N ALA A 32 -19.88 11.17 4.09
CA ALA A 32 -21.20 10.62 3.75
C ALA A 32 -21.26 10.27 2.26
N LEU A 33 -20.66 9.15 1.87
CA LEU A 33 -20.53 8.68 0.48
C LEU A 33 -21.55 7.58 0.14
N ASP A 34 -22.80 7.73 0.58
CA ASP A 34 -23.85 6.78 0.25
C ASP A 34 -23.97 6.54 -1.26
N GLY A 35 -23.87 5.29 -1.67
CA GLY A 35 -23.89 4.87 -3.08
C GLY A 35 -22.56 5.03 -3.82
N ILE A 36 -21.48 5.47 -3.14
CA ILE A 36 -20.12 5.52 -3.70
C ILE A 36 -19.26 4.47 -2.99
N GLU A 37 -18.80 3.48 -3.73
CA GLU A 37 -17.87 2.49 -3.20
C GLU A 37 -16.48 3.08 -3.06
N VAL A 38 -15.84 2.93 -1.89
CA VAL A 38 -14.48 3.41 -1.64
C VAL A 38 -13.52 2.24 -1.52
N LEU A 39 -12.51 2.19 -2.39
CA LEU A 39 -11.54 1.11 -2.47
C LEU A 39 -10.11 1.62 -2.33
N HIS A 40 -9.30 0.81 -1.69
CA HIS A 40 -7.86 0.95 -1.83
C HIS A 40 -7.43 0.47 -3.23
N HIS A 41 -6.36 1.05 -3.79
CA HIS A 41 -5.92 0.67 -5.13
C HIS A 41 -5.57 -0.82 -5.25
N SER A 42 -5.08 -1.47 -4.18
CA SER A 42 -4.81 -2.91 -4.17
C SER A 42 -6.08 -3.75 -4.34
N GLU A 43 -7.18 -3.37 -3.68
CA GLU A 43 -8.48 -4.03 -3.84
C GLU A 43 -9.02 -3.86 -5.27
N TYR A 44 -8.87 -2.64 -5.81
CA TYR A 44 -9.33 -2.36 -7.17
C TYR A 44 -8.52 -3.10 -8.23
N MET A 45 -7.18 -3.13 -8.10
CA MET A 45 -6.31 -3.90 -9.00
C MET A 45 -6.62 -5.40 -8.96
N LEU A 46 -6.82 -5.97 -7.76
CA LEU A 46 -7.22 -7.37 -7.62
C LEU A 46 -8.57 -7.64 -8.29
N ARG A 47 -9.55 -6.76 -8.09
CA ARG A 47 -10.86 -6.87 -8.76
C ARG A 47 -10.74 -6.83 -10.29
N LEU A 48 -9.96 -5.91 -10.83
CA LEU A 48 -9.72 -5.83 -12.27
C LEU A 48 -9.04 -7.07 -12.83
N GLN A 49 -8.09 -7.64 -12.09
CA GLN A 49 -7.41 -8.87 -12.45
C GLN A 49 -8.38 -10.07 -12.47
N GLN A 50 -9.18 -10.23 -11.42
CA GLN A 50 -10.21 -11.27 -11.32
C GLN A 50 -11.27 -11.17 -12.43
N ALA A 51 -11.58 -9.94 -12.85
CA ALA A 51 -12.49 -9.68 -13.97
C ALA A 51 -11.84 -9.82 -15.37
N GLY A 52 -10.56 -10.20 -15.44
CA GLY A 52 -9.81 -10.29 -16.71
C GLY A 52 -9.54 -8.94 -17.39
N ARG A 53 -9.77 -7.83 -16.68
CA ARG A 53 -9.60 -6.45 -17.18
C ARG A 53 -8.21 -5.88 -16.91
N LEU A 54 -7.41 -6.54 -16.10
CA LEU A 54 -6.02 -6.23 -15.83
C LEU A 54 -5.17 -7.47 -16.12
N SER A 55 -4.46 -7.44 -17.23
CA SER A 55 -3.57 -8.54 -17.64
C SER A 55 -2.14 -8.21 -17.25
N LEU A 56 -1.53 -9.09 -16.46
CA LEU A 56 -0.19 -8.90 -15.90
C LEU A 56 0.77 -9.99 -16.42
N ARG A 57 2.05 -9.62 -16.60
CA ARG A 57 3.13 -10.56 -16.88
C ARG A 57 3.82 -10.90 -15.58
N ARG A 58 3.83 -12.19 -15.22
CA ARG A 58 4.64 -12.65 -14.10
C ARG A 58 6.11 -12.70 -14.49
N GLY A 59 6.99 -12.14 -13.65
CA GLY A 59 8.44 -12.22 -13.78
C GLY A 59 9.07 -13.07 -12.67
N ALA A 60 10.41 -13.13 -12.67
CA ALA A 60 11.19 -13.84 -11.65
C ALA A 60 11.61 -12.93 -10.47
N THR A 61 11.23 -11.67 -10.46
CA THR A 61 11.59 -10.73 -9.41
C THR A 61 11.01 -11.14 -8.07
N ARG A 62 11.85 -11.12 -7.04
CA ARG A 62 11.49 -11.44 -5.66
C ARG A 62 11.16 -10.15 -4.91
N PHE A 63 9.99 -10.09 -4.32
CA PHE A 63 9.44 -8.94 -3.62
C PHE A 63 9.27 -9.25 -2.13
N ALA A 64 9.70 -8.34 -1.24
CA ALA A 64 9.27 -8.34 0.14
C ALA A 64 8.16 -7.30 0.31
N TYR A 65 7.05 -7.68 0.96
CA TYR A 65 5.94 -6.76 1.16
C TYR A 65 5.94 -6.19 2.57
N HIS A 66 5.95 -4.85 2.65
CA HIS A 66 5.71 -4.13 3.89
C HIS A 66 4.23 -3.81 4.04
N ASP A 67 3.59 -4.33 5.09
CA ASP A 67 2.21 -4.02 5.44
C ASP A 67 2.07 -2.60 6.02
N PRO A 68 1.42 -1.65 5.33
CA PRO A 68 1.15 -0.35 5.92
C PRO A 68 0.16 -0.47 7.10
N CYS A 69 0.48 0.13 8.23
CA CYS A 69 -0.30 -0.01 9.46
C CYS A 69 -1.78 0.37 9.29
N GLU A 70 -2.06 1.47 8.58
CA GLU A 70 -3.44 1.93 8.33
C GLU A 70 -4.18 1.09 7.28
N LEU A 71 -3.46 0.40 6.37
CA LEU A 71 -4.09 -0.53 5.44
C LEU A 71 -4.44 -1.85 6.11
N GLY A 72 -3.46 -2.44 6.81
CA GLY A 72 -3.62 -3.70 7.53
C GLY A 72 -4.43 -3.51 8.81
N ARG A 73 -3.80 -3.06 9.89
CA ARG A 73 -4.46 -2.92 11.20
C ARG A 73 -5.62 -1.92 11.21
N GLY A 74 -5.50 -0.83 10.43
CA GLY A 74 -6.53 0.21 10.36
C GLY A 74 -7.74 -0.14 9.51
N SER A 75 -7.57 -0.96 8.47
CA SER A 75 -8.63 -1.24 7.48
C SER A 75 -8.86 -2.73 7.18
N GLY A 76 -8.09 -3.64 7.79
CA GLY A 76 -8.23 -5.09 7.61
C GLY A 76 -7.81 -5.63 6.23
N ILE A 77 -7.06 -4.85 5.45
CA ILE A 77 -6.70 -5.19 4.08
C ILE A 77 -5.27 -5.75 4.04
N TYR A 78 -5.14 -7.07 4.00
CA TYR A 78 -3.87 -7.80 3.98
C TYR A 78 -3.65 -8.62 2.71
N ASP A 79 -4.71 -9.25 2.20
CA ASP A 79 -4.61 -10.25 1.14
C ASP A 79 -4.58 -9.63 -0.26
N ALA A 80 -5.32 -8.54 -0.48
CA ALA A 80 -5.39 -7.91 -1.79
C ALA A 80 -4.02 -7.46 -2.34
N PRO A 81 -3.15 -6.76 -1.59
CA PRO A 81 -1.82 -6.41 -2.09
C PRO A 81 -0.95 -7.65 -2.36
N ARG A 82 -1.04 -8.70 -1.54
CA ARG A 82 -0.30 -9.95 -1.71
C ARG A 82 -0.67 -10.65 -3.00
N ALA A 83 -1.95 -10.86 -3.24
CA ALA A 83 -2.45 -11.48 -4.47
C ALA A 83 -1.99 -10.73 -5.73
N VAL A 84 -1.95 -9.39 -5.68
CA VAL A 84 -1.44 -8.57 -6.79
C VAL A 84 0.07 -8.75 -6.99
N ILE A 85 0.86 -8.82 -5.90
CA ILE A 85 2.31 -9.05 -5.98
C ILE A 85 2.61 -10.44 -6.55
N GLU A 86 1.92 -11.48 -6.09
CA GLU A 86 2.08 -12.86 -6.56
C GLU A 86 1.75 -13.02 -8.06
N ALA A 87 0.89 -12.17 -8.58
CA ALA A 87 0.58 -12.15 -10.01
C ALA A 87 1.73 -11.59 -10.87
N VAL A 88 2.65 -10.82 -10.30
CA VAL A 88 3.75 -10.15 -11.02
C VAL A 88 5.13 -10.70 -10.69
N GLY A 89 5.29 -11.47 -9.59
CA GLY A 89 6.57 -12.05 -9.19
C GLY A 89 6.46 -13.05 -8.06
N GLU A 90 7.51 -13.21 -7.29
CA GLU A 90 7.59 -14.04 -6.08
C GLU A 90 7.46 -13.16 -4.84
N LEU A 91 6.53 -13.48 -3.95
CA LEU A 91 6.38 -12.80 -2.67
C LEU A 91 7.17 -13.53 -1.59
N LEU A 92 8.03 -12.80 -0.89
CA LEU A 92 8.77 -13.25 0.29
C LEU A 92 8.25 -12.48 1.50
N GLU A 93 7.76 -13.21 2.50
CA GLU A 93 7.22 -12.61 3.72
C GLU A 93 8.34 -12.36 4.74
N PRO A 94 8.39 -11.17 5.37
CA PRO A 94 9.30 -10.91 6.48
C PRO A 94 8.83 -11.63 7.76
N GLU A 95 9.65 -11.61 8.79
CA GLU A 95 9.32 -12.20 10.10
C GLU A 95 8.06 -11.55 10.70
N HIS A 96 7.99 -10.21 10.69
CA HIS A 96 6.83 -9.47 11.17
C HIS A 96 5.93 -9.06 10.00
N THR A 97 4.83 -9.74 9.83
CA THR A 97 3.89 -9.56 8.73
C THR A 97 2.45 -9.40 9.22
N ARG A 98 1.59 -8.87 8.39
CA ARG A 98 0.15 -8.65 8.66
C ARG A 98 -0.07 -7.78 9.91
N GLU A 99 -0.84 -8.26 10.90
CA GLU A 99 -1.13 -7.55 12.14
C GLU A 99 0.13 -7.29 12.99
N ASN A 100 1.16 -8.12 12.84
CA ASN A 100 2.43 -7.98 13.55
C ASN A 100 3.46 -7.12 12.81
N ALA A 101 3.14 -6.64 11.60
CA ALA A 101 4.07 -5.86 10.79
C ALA A 101 4.58 -4.61 11.51
N LEU A 102 5.88 -4.36 11.37
CA LEU A 102 6.53 -3.19 11.94
C LEU A 102 6.10 -1.91 11.21
N CYS A 103 5.93 -0.83 11.98
CA CYS A 103 5.57 0.47 11.42
C CYS A 103 6.78 1.15 10.76
N CYS A 104 6.60 1.73 9.57
CA CYS A 104 7.65 2.50 8.87
C CYS A 104 8.13 3.76 9.61
N GLY A 105 7.48 4.14 10.72
CA GLY A 105 7.84 5.29 11.55
C GLY A 105 7.31 6.64 11.06
N SER A 106 6.59 6.68 9.95
CA SER A 106 6.13 7.94 9.32
C SER A 106 4.60 8.13 9.38
N SER A 107 3.96 7.71 10.47
CA SER A 107 2.55 8.02 10.70
C SER A 107 2.32 9.53 10.84
N VAL A 108 1.20 10.02 10.30
CA VAL A 108 0.77 11.42 10.45
C VAL A 108 0.60 11.79 11.94
N ALA A 109 0.21 10.83 12.78
CA ALA A 109 0.09 11.00 14.22
C ALA A 109 1.44 10.99 14.96
N ASN A 110 2.54 10.68 14.30
CA ASN A 110 3.85 10.48 14.93
C ASN A 110 4.66 11.79 14.98
N THR A 111 4.07 12.82 15.56
CA THR A 111 4.66 14.15 15.68
C THR A 111 5.70 14.25 16.81
N ALA A 112 5.77 13.24 17.69
CA ALA A 112 6.63 13.23 18.88
C ALA A 112 8.05 12.72 18.58
N ILE A 113 8.31 12.12 17.43
CA ILE A 113 9.63 11.59 17.06
C ILE A 113 10.36 12.51 16.07
N THR A 114 11.66 12.63 16.26
CA THR A 114 12.52 13.43 15.39
C THR A 114 12.73 12.76 14.03
N ASP A 115 13.13 13.53 13.03
CA ASP A 115 13.47 13.02 11.71
C ASP A 115 14.56 11.92 11.77
N GLY A 116 15.58 12.09 12.60
CA GLY A 116 16.61 11.07 12.80
C GLY A 116 16.07 9.78 13.43
N GLN A 117 15.08 9.85 14.31
CA GLN A 117 14.41 8.68 14.86
C GLN A 117 13.57 7.97 13.80
N GLN A 118 12.86 8.72 12.95
CA GLN A 118 12.10 8.15 11.83
C GLN A 118 13.01 7.36 10.88
N VAL A 119 14.16 7.92 10.53
CA VAL A 119 15.15 7.24 9.66
C VAL A 119 15.69 5.96 10.32
N ARG A 120 15.95 5.98 11.63
CA ARG A 120 16.41 4.76 12.33
C ARG A 120 15.34 3.66 12.33
N ILE A 121 14.08 4.02 12.58
CA ILE A 121 12.95 3.08 12.50
C ILE A 121 12.84 2.51 11.08
N ALA A 122 12.81 3.39 10.07
CA ALA A 122 12.71 2.98 8.67
C ALA A 122 13.85 2.03 8.27
N ARG A 123 15.08 2.29 8.75
CA ARG A 123 16.25 1.41 8.50
C ARG A 123 16.07 0.03 9.13
N SER A 124 15.59 -0.03 10.37
CA SER A 124 15.33 -1.30 11.05
C SER A 124 14.30 -2.14 10.29
N VAL A 125 13.19 -1.51 9.88
CA VAL A 125 12.13 -2.19 9.12
C VAL A 125 12.61 -2.62 7.74
N ALA A 126 13.34 -1.75 7.04
CA ALA A 126 13.90 -2.08 5.74
C ALA A 126 14.91 -3.25 5.83
N GLY A 127 15.74 -3.28 6.88
CA GLY A 127 16.68 -4.39 7.11
C GLY A 127 16.00 -5.74 7.29
N GLU A 128 14.85 -5.78 7.97
CA GLU A 128 14.05 -7.01 8.08
C GLU A 128 13.49 -7.46 6.72
N LEU A 129 12.98 -6.51 5.92
CA LEU A 129 12.49 -6.80 4.58
C LEU A 129 13.62 -7.30 3.66
N GLU A 130 14.81 -6.72 3.76
CA GLU A 130 16.01 -7.13 3.02
C GLU A 130 16.50 -8.53 3.43
N ALA A 131 16.36 -8.89 4.71
CA ALA A 131 16.75 -10.19 5.23
C ALA A 131 15.99 -11.36 4.59
N THR A 132 14.83 -11.11 3.97
CA THR A 132 14.10 -12.10 3.16
C THR A 132 14.85 -12.54 1.90
N GLY A 133 15.85 -11.77 1.45
CA GLY A 133 16.54 -11.96 0.18
C GLY A 133 15.77 -11.39 -1.03
N ALA A 134 14.79 -10.53 -0.79
CA ALA A 134 14.05 -9.85 -1.86
C ALA A 134 14.93 -8.83 -2.62
N GLU A 135 14.64 -8.66 -3.89
CA GLU A 135 15.32 -7.70 -4.77
C GLU A 135 14.65 -6.31 -4.71
N VAL A 136 13.37 -6.29 -4.37
CA VAL A 136 12.56 -5.07 -4.29
C VAL A 136 11.65 -5.13 -3.07
N VAL A 137 11.62 -4.06 -2.29
CA VAL A 137 10.65 -3.84 -1.23
C VAL A 137 9.41 -3.19 -1.83
N VAL A 138 8.24 -3.78 -1.59
CA VAL A 138 6.95 -3.25 -2.05
C VAL A 138 6.10 -2.82 -0.86
N THR A 139 5.44 -1.70 -0.98
CA THR A 139 4.43 -1.24 -0.02
C THR A 139 3.24 -0.64 -0.76
N ALA A 140 2.08 -0.63 -0.14
CA ALA A 140 0.86 -0.09 -0.71
C ALA A 140 0.43 1.20 0.03
N CYS A 141 1.42 2.07 0.30
CA CYS A 141 1.23 3.38 0.94
C CYS A 141 2.34 4.33 0.52
N PRO A 142 2.04 5.49 -0.10
CA PRO A 142 3.05 6.44 -0.56
C PRO A 142 3.90 7.02 0.58
N LEU A 143 3.34 7.14 1.78
CA LEU A 143 4.07 7.60 2.95
C LEU A 143 5.07 6.54 3.44
N CYS A 144 4.68 5.27 3.47
CA CYS A 144 5.58 4.16 3.79
C CYS A 144 6.70 4.03 2.75
N LYS A 145 6.39 4.15 1.45
CA LYS A 145 7.39 4.16 0.39
C LYS A 145 8.46 5.24 0.63
N LYS A 146 8.02 6.47 0.89
CA LYS A 146 8.92 7.59 1.19
C LYS A 146 9.78 7.33 2.43
N ALA A 147 9.17 6.79 3.49
CA ALA A 147 9.88 6.52 4.74
C ALA A 147 10.94 5.44 4.59
N LEU A 148 10.55 4.27 4.08
CA LEU A 148 11.44 3.12 3.89
C LEU A 148 12.59 3.45 2.93
N GLY A 149 12.33 4.17 1.84
CA GLY A 149 13.36 4.61 0.90
C GLY A 149 14.43 5.51 1.49
N ARG A 150 14.20 6.09 2.69
CA ARG A 150 15.25 6.83 3.45
C ARG A 150 16.10 5.90 4.32
N GLY A 151 15.65 4.67 4.55
CA GLY A 151 16.30 3.69 5.43
C GLY A 151 17.20 2.69 4.72
N THR A 152 17.09 2.57 3.40
CA THR A 152 17.78 1.54 2.62
C THR A 152 18.25 2.04 1.25
N ALA A 153 19.22 1.34 0.66
CA ALA A 153 19.60 1.48 -0.74
C ALA A 153 18.83 0.54 -1.67
N THR A 154 18.14 -0.46 -1.12
CA THR A 154 17.28 -1.39 -1.87
C THR A 154 16.10 -0.61 -2.47
N ALA A 155 15.72 -0.96 -3.69
CA ALA A 155 14.59 -0.31 -4.35
C ALA A 155 13.29 -0.49 -3.56
N VAL A 156 12.67 0.63 -3.15
CA VAL A 156 11.35 0.64 -2.51
C VAL A 156 10.32 1.16 -3.52
N ARG A 157 9.33 0.33 -3.84
CA ARG A 157 8.32 0.61 -4.85
C ARG A 157 6.91 0.64 -4.24
N ASP A 158 6.06 1.49 -4.80
CA ASP A 158 4.63 1.39 -4.57
C ASP A 158 4.07 0.21 -5.38
N LEU A 159 3.02 -0.43 -4.85
CA LEU A 159 2.36 -1.54 -5.54
C LEU A 159 1.92 -1.18 -6.96
N ALA A 160 1.43 0.05 -7.17
CA ALA A 160 1.01 0.51 -8.49
C ALA A 160 2.17 0.63 -9.49
N GLU A 161 3.38 0.98 -9.04
CA GLU A 161 4.57 1.04 -9.90
C GLU A 161 4.97 -0.36 -10.36
N VAL A 162 4.97 -1.33 -9.42
CA VAL A 162 5.29 -2.73 -9.75
C VAL A 162 4.29 -3.31 -10.75
N VAL A 163 3.00 -3.01 -10.59
CA VAL A 163 1.95 -3.42 -11.52
C VAL A 163 2.12 -2.75 -12.88
N ALA A 164 2.39 -1.45 -12.93
CA ALA A 164 2.56 -0.71 -14.17
C ALA A 164 3.72 -1.25 -15.04
N GLU A 165 4.83 -1.68 -14.42
CA GLU A 165 5.97 -2.29 -15.11
C GLU A 165 5.65 -3.68 -15.68
N ARG A 166 4.56 -4.31 -15.28
CA ARG A 166 4.14 -5.68 -15.64
C ARG A 166 2.86 -5.74 -16.47
N LEU A 167 2.33 -4.61 -16.92
CA LEU A 167 1.19 -4.59 -17.84
C LEU A 167 1.53 -5.30 -19.17
N LYS A 168 0.53 -6.01 -19.72
CA LYS A 168 0.61 -6.65 -21.06
C LYS A 168 0.11 -5.69 -22.13
#